data_0709f8778040f059ab883bf30ed27567
#
_entry.id   0709f8778040f059ab883bf30ed27567
#
_cell.length_a   1.000
_cell.length_b   1.000
_cell.length_c   1.000
_cell.angle_alpha   90.00
_cell.angle_beta   90.00
_cell.angle_gamma   90.00
#
_symmetry.space_group_name_H-M   'P 1'
#
loop_
_entity.id
_entity.type
_entity.pdbx_description
1 polymer ?
#
loop_
_entity_poly.entity_id
_entity_poly.type
_entity_poly.pdbx_seq_one_letter_code
_entity_poly.pdbx_strand_id
1 'polypeptide(L)'
;VRFVIIGNGAAGNAAAETIRKYDENAEIIMFSSEAFPEYSACALPDYISGWIPRSHLFLKDYDDYKHKQIKIEWGQSVTEIDTVNKQVITEKGMTKYDKLIIASGSRAFIPPINGVNLSGNFVIKSVSDVDRIIEHEPSQVVVVGSGNIGVEAAEALEIRGCKVTLIELLGRVMPKAFDAKASALLYKILTNNNIRVLTDEKVLEVKGLKQVEELVTNRRNIPCDTVIWTVGVRQNVELAQKSGISIGKLGGIKVNSRMETSQQDIYACGDCIESIDLLTGQPALSLLWPNAKRQAQVAALNCLGKPTEYEGSVNIIVEEIYDTLCVSIGFTEEMLSGRDFQVIENGNERFYYRIVISNGLIVGWQSIGISNGIGTILALIKTRTPIAEVKRVWQNSDLVAKVPWYLTAGNFLFHEFSSI
;
A
#
# COMPACT_ATOMS: atom_id res chain seq x y z
N VAL A 1 25.79 -14.20 14.43
CA VAL A 1 24.38 -13.94 14.80
C VAL A 1 23.48 -14.48 13.70
N ARG A 2 22.47 -15.26 14.12
CA ARG A 2 21.47 -15.83 13.21
C ARG A 2 20.22 -14.93 13.21
N PHE A 3 19.90 -14.38 12.04
CA PHE A 3 18.71 -13.61 11.79
C PHE A 3 17.69 -14.48 11.07
N VAL A 4 16.49 -14.56 11.61
CA VAL A 4 15.36 -15.22 10.96
C VAL A 4 14.34 -14.15 10.54
N ILE A 5 13.84 -14.25 9.30
CA ILE A 5 12.86 -13.32 8.73
C ILE A 5 11.65 -14.12 8.24
N ILE A 6 10.46 -13.75 8.68
CA ILE A 6 9.21 -14.36 8.24
C ILE A 6 8.54 -13.48 7.20
N GLY A 7 8.56 -13.90 5.94
CA GLY A 7 7.99 -13.20 4.79
C GLY A 7 9.03 -12.74 3.79
N ASN A 8 8.73 -12.93 2.51
CA ASN A 8 9.60 -12.61 1.35
C ASN A 8 9.06 -11.46 0.49
N GLY A 9 8.20 -10.62 1.05
CA GLY A 9 7.73 -9.39 0.39
C GLY A 9 8.74 -8.24 0.52
N ALA A 10 8.31 -7.02 0.17
CA ALA A 10 9.13 -5.80 0.21
C ALA A 10 9.84 -5.57 1.55
N ALA A 11 9.14 -5.78 2.67
CA ALA A 11 9.71 -5.60 4.00
C ALA A 11 10.77 -6.66 4.31
N GLY A 12 10.47 -7.96 4.10
CA GLY A 12 11.41 -9.04 4.41
C GLY A 12 12.70 -8.93 3.60
N ASN A 13 12.60 -8.63 2.30
CA ASN A 13 13.75 -8.43 1.44
C ASN A 13 14.57 -7.20 1.85
N ALA A 14 13.94 -6.08 2.14
CA ALA A 14 14.64 -4.88 2.59
C ALA A 14 15.35 -5.10 3.94
N ALA A 15 14.77 -5.89 4.84
CA ALA A 15 15.42 -6.29 6.10
C ALA A 15 16.66 -7.15 5.85
N ALA A 16 16.54 -8.21 5.05
CA ALA A 16 17.63 -9.12 4.73
C ALA A 16 18.80 -8.38 4.05
N GLU A 17 18.51 -7.52 3.07
CA GLU A 17 19.51 -6.71 2.38
C GLU A 17 20.18 -5.70 3.31
N THR A 18 19.44 -5.10 4.20
CA THR A 18 20.01 -4.18 5.20
C THR A 18 20.93 -4.91 6.15
N ILE A 19 20.54 -6.10 6.66
CA ILE A 19 21.40 -6.92 7.50
C ILE A 19 22.69 -7.25 6.76
N ARG A 20 22.60 -7.77 5.54
CA ARG A 20 23.77 -8.16 4.73
C ARG A 20 24.69 -6.99 4.43
N LYS A 21 24.14 -5.81 4.17
CA LYS A 21 24.92 -4.58 3.92
C LYS A 21 25.79 -4.18 5.11
N TYR A 22 25.34 -4.41 6.33
CA TYR A 22 26.05 -3.98 7.54
C TYR A 22 26.74 -5.12 8.31
N ASP A 23 26.45 -6.37 7.96
CA ASP A 23 27.10 -7.59 8.49
C ASP A 23 27.22 -8.63 7.36
N GLU A 24 28.42 -8.67 6.75
CA GLU A 24 28.73 -9.60 5.66
C GLU A 24 28.72 -11.08 6.11
N ASN A 25 28.94 -11.35 7.41
CA ASN A 25 29.02 -12.67 7.98
C ASN A 25 27.71 -13.14 8.68
N ALA A 26 26.66 -12.33 8.64
CA ALA A 26 25.37 -12.68 9.23
C ALA A 26 24.81 -13.96 8.62
N GLU A 27 24.32 -14.87 9.44
CA GLU A 27 23.50 -15.98 8.99
C GLU A 27 22.06 -15.51 8.83
N ILE A 28 21.57 -15.41 7.59
CA ILE A 28 20.22 -14.91 7.28
C ILE A 28 19.38 -16.05 6.72
N ILE A 29 18.26 -16.34 7.40
CA ILE A 29 17.30 -17.36 6.96
C ILE A 29 15.93 -16.66 6.80
N MET A 30 15.35 -16.75 5.61
CA MET A 30 14.01 -16.22 5.32
C MET A 30 13.04 -17.39 5.10
N PHE A 31 11.83 -17.24 5.60
CA PHE A 31 10.72 -18.16 5.33
C PHE A 31 9.72 -17.47 4.42
N SER A 32 9.35 -18.15 3.34
CA SER A 32 8.35 -17.68 2.38
C SER A 32 7.25 -18.72 2.23
N SER A 33 6.00 -18.34 2.44
CA SER A 33 4.85 -19.20 2.13
C SER A 33 4.65 -19.39 0.63
N GLU A 34 5.12 -18.44 -0.18
CA GLU A 34 5.13 -18.52 -1.64
C GLU A 34 6.45 -19.11 -2.13
N ALA A 35 6.41 -19.75 -3.31
CA ALA A 35 7.57 -20.34 -3.96
C ALA A 35 8.24 -19.39 -4.96
N PHE A 36 7.97 -18.09 -4.89
CA PHE A 36 8.45 -17.09 -5.84
C PHE A 36 9.48 -16.15 -5.21
N PRO A 37 10.46 -15.66 -6.01
CA PRO A 37 11.31 -14.52 -5.63
C PRO A 37 10.50 -13.25 -5.35
N GLU A 38 11.15 -12.20 -4.83
CA GLU A 38 10.50 -10.90 -4.64
C GLU A 38 9.92 -10.37 -5.95
N TYR A 39 8.67 -9.96 -5.91
CA TYR A 39 7.98 -9.36 -7.04
C TYR A 39 7.27 -8.07 -6.63
N SER A 40 6.96 -7.22 -7.61
CA SER A 40 6.19 -6.00 -7.42
C SER A 40 4.69 -6.32 -7.33
N ALA A 41 4.13 -6.24 -6.12
CA ALA A 41 2.68 -6.33 -5.96
C ALA A 41 1.94 -5.13 -6.60
N CYS A 42 2.62 -3.99 -6.76
CA CYS A 42 2.07 -2.81 -7.42
C CYS A 42 1.90 -3.01 -8.94
N ALA A 43 2.65 -3.94 -9.55
CA ALA A 43 2.58 -4.23 -10.99
C ALA A 43 1.59 -5.37 -11.33
N LEU A 44 0.83 -5.89 -10.36
CA LEU A 44 -0.17 -6.93 -10.62
C LEU A 44 -1.28 -6.47 -11.57
N PRO A 45 -1.81 -5.23 -11.49
CA PRO A 45 -2.75 -4.71 -12.48
C PRO A 45 -2.15 -4.64 -13.89
N ASP A 46 -0.89 -4.24 -14.05
CA ASP A 46 -0.21 -4.20 -15.36
C ASP A 46 -0.11 -5.60 -15.98
N TYR A 47 0.10 -6.61 -15.15
CA TYR A 47 0.08 -8.00 -15.61
C TYR A 47 -1.35 -8.47 -15.99
N ILE A 48 -2.38 -8.05 -15.26
CA ILE A 48 -3.77 -8.31 -15.62
C ILE A 48 -4.09 -7.70 -16.98
N SER A 49 -3.71 -6.45 -17.22
CA SER A 49 -3.97 -5.75 -18.50
C SER A 49 -3.24 -6.37 -19.68
N GLY A 50 -2.14 -7.06 -19.43
CA GLY A 50 -1.22 -7.60 -20.44
C GLY A 50 -0.14 -6.61 -20.89
N TRP A 51 0.00 -5.44 -20.24
CA TRP A 51 1.07 -4.48 -20.55
C TRP A 51 2.45 -5.05 -20.26
N ILE A 52 2.58 -5.85 -19.20
CA ILE A 52 3.80 -6.56 -18.89
C ILE A 52 3.59 -8.07 -18.87
N PRO A 53 4.56 -8.87 -19.33
CA PRO A 53 4.52 -10.30 -19.14
C PRO A 53 4.78 -10.67 -17.67
N ARG A 54 4.32 -11.85 -17.25
CA ARG A 54 4.49 -12.38 -15.89
C ARG A 54 5.93 -12.28 -15.34
N SER A 55 6.93 -12.50 -16.21
CA SER A 55 8.34 -12.45 -15.84
C SER A 55 8.81 -11.07 -15.35
N HIS A 56 8.17 -9.99 -15.81
CA HIS A 56 8.53 -8.62 -15.43
C HIS A 56 7.97 -8.22 -14.05
N LEU A 57 7.12 -9.04 -13.44
CA LEU A 57 6.70 -8.85 -12.05
C LEU A 57 7.86 -9.01 -11.07
N PHE A 58 8.80 -9.92 -11.38
CA PHE A 58 9.87 -10.31 -10.47
C PHE A 58 10.99 -9.28 -10.43
N LEU A 59 11.28 -8.78 -9.25
CA LEU A 59 12.35 -7.82 -8.96
C LEU A 59 13.69 -8.52 -8.73
N LYS A 60 13.65 -9.83 -8.47
CA LYS A 60 14.79 -10.69 -8.21
C LYS A 60 14.59 -12.04 -8.87
N ASP A 61 15.68 -12.75 -9.06
CA ASP A 61 15.67 -14.17 -9.36
C ASP A 61 16.17 -15.00 -8.16
N TYR A 62 16.19 -16.33 -8.30
CA TYR A 62 16.64 -17.24 -7.22
C TYR A 62 18.14 -17.12 -6.94
N ASP A 63 18.95 -16.71 -7.93
CA ASP A 63 20.39 -16.60 -7.79
C ASP A 63 20.80 -15.31 -7.05
N ASP A 64 19.97 -14.26 -7.11
CA ASP A 64 20.18 -13.03 -6.33
C ASP A 64 20.29 -13.32 -4.83
N TYR A 65 19.48 -14.22 -4.32
CA TYR A 65 19.54 -14.62 -2.90
C TYR A 65 20.80 -15.41 -2.57
N LYS A 66 21.22 -16.30 -3.48
CA LYS A 66 22.46 -17.07 -3.32
C LYS A 66 23.68 -16.15 -3.33
N HIS A 67 23.74 -15.21 -4.28
CA HIS A 67 24.83 -14.23 -4.38
C HIS A 67 24.93 -13.37 -3.12
N LYS A 68 23.79 -13.02 -2.52
CA LYS A 68 23.73 -12.30 -1.24
C LYS A 68 23.87 -13.20 -0.01
N GLN A 69 24.07 -14.50 -0.19
CA GLN A 69 24.15 -15.49 0.90
C GLN A 69 22.93 -15.41 1.85
N ILE A 70 21.73 -15.23 1.29
CA ILE A 70 20.46 -15.26 2.00
C ILE A 70 19.84 -16.63 1.74
N LYS A 71 19.70 -17.43 2.79
CA LYS A 71 19.00 -18.72 2.70
C LYS A 71 17.50 -18.47 2.73
N ILE A 72 16.76 -18.94 1.72
CA ILE A 72 15.30 -18.88 1.72
C ILE A 72 14.72 -20.30 1.75
N GLU A 73 13.77 -20.50 2.63
CA GLU A 73 12.93 -21.69 2.73
C GLU A 73 11.63 -21.41 1.95
N TRP A 74 11.65 -21.79 0.65
CA TRP A 74 10.56 -21.58 -0.29
C TRP A 74 9.35 -22.46 -0.02
N GLY A 75 8.12 -21.91 -0.15
CA GLY A 75 6.87 -22.63 0.06
C GLY A 75 6.70 -23.11 1.49
N GLN A 76 7.38 -22.48 2.47
CA GLN A 76 7.34 -22.87 3.87
C GLN A 76 6.72 -21.79 4.75
N SER A 77 5.55 -22.07 5.26
CA SER A 77 4.92 -21.22 6.26
C SER A 77 5.47 -21.53 7.65
N VAL A 78 5.84 -20.49 8.39
CA VAL A 78 6.05 -20.59 9.84
C VAL A 78 4.69 -20.74 10.51
N THR A 79 4.51 -21.77 11.30
CA THR A 79 3.24 -22.10 11.99
C THR A 79 3.22 -21.66 13.45
N GLU A 80 4.43 -21.53 14.06
CA GLU A 80 4.58 -21.15 15.47
C GLU A 80 5.91 -20.41 15.69
N ILE A 81 5.91 -19.48 16.65
CA ILE A 81 7.12 -18.82 17.19
C ILE A 81 7.20 -19.20 18.68
N ASP A 82 8.21 -19.98 19.03
CA ASP A 82 8.57 -20.28 20.43
C ASP A 82 9.51 -19.18 20.92
N THR A 83 8.95 -18.22 21.64
CA THR A 83 9.68 -17.06 22.15
C THR A 83 10.61 -17.41 23.31
N VAL A 84 10.36 -18.51 24.03
CA VAL A 84 11.16 -18.98 25.16
C VAL A 84 12.45 -19.64 24.69
N ASN A 85 12.34 -20.57 23.73
CA ASN A 85 13.49 -21.29 23.18
C ASN A 85 14.11 -20.58 21.96
N LYS A 86 13.58 -19.41 21.58
CA LYS A 86 14.01 -18.59 20.43
C LYS A 86 14.10 -19.42 19.15
N GLN A 87 12.97 -19.98 18.72
CA GLN A 87 12.88 -20.76 17.50
C GLN A 87 11.56 -20.53 16.76
N VAL A 88 11.60 -20.69 15.45
CA VAL A 88 10.42 -20.75 14.59
C VAL A 88 10.18 -22.20 14.18
N ILE A 89 8.91 -22.58 14.06
CA ILE A 89 8.48 -23.94 13.74
C ILE A 89 7.75 -23.91 12.40
N THR A 90 8.09 -24.87 11.55
CA THR A 90 7.43 -25.15 10.27
C THR A 90 7.06 -26.64 10.21
N GLU A 91 6.34 -27.05 9.18
CA GLU A 91 6.07 -28.49 8.96
C GLU A 91 7.35 -29.33 8.77
N LYS A 92 8.46 -28.71 8.30
CA LYS A 92 9.73 -29.40 8.06
C LYS A 92 10.68 -29.40 9.27
N GLY A 93 10.34 -28.72 10.36
CA GLY A 93 11.15 -28.72 11.57
C GLY A 93 11.28 -27.34 12.21
N MET A 94 12.28 -27.20 13.07
CA MET A 94 12.53 -26.02 13.88
C MET A 94 13.80 -25.30 13.45
N THR A 95 13.80 -23.98 13.49
CA THR A 95 14.97 -23.13 13.23
C THR A 95 15.16 -22.13 14.37
N LYS A 96 16.31 -22.19 15.04
CA LYS A 96 16.67 -21.22 16.09
C LYS A 96 17.04 -19.88 15.51
N TYR A 97 16.79 -18.80 16.27
CA TYR A 97 17.20 -17.46 15.94
C TYR A 97 17.86 -16.74 17.13
N ASP A 98 18.77 -15.81 16.85
CA ASP A 98 19.22 -14.82 17.81
C ASP A 98 18.34 -13.57 17.74
N LYS A 99 17.93 -13.17 16.51
CA LYS A 99 17.00 -12.08 16.20
C LYS A 99 15.95 -12.54 15.18
N LEU A 100 14.70 -12.14 15.42
CA LEU A 100 13.58 -12.46 14.55
C LEU A 100 12.93 -11.17 14.01
N ILE A 101 12.65 -11.15 12.71
CA ILE A 101 11.87 -10.07 12.06
C ILE A 101 10.60 -10.68 11.47
N ILE A 102 9.45 -10.21 11.92
CA ILE A 102 8.14 -10.60 11.40
C ILE A 102 7.75 -9.60 10.30
N ALA A 103 7.70 -10.07 9.06
CA ALA A 103 7.31 -9.34 7.86
C ALA A 103 6.19 -10.09 7.11
N SER A 104 5.22 -10.62 7.87
CA SER A 104 4.14 -11.51 7.39
C SER A 104 3.11 -10.82 6.50
N GLY A 105 3.14 -9.47 6.40
CA GLY A 105 2.31 -8.70 5.51
C GLY A 105 0.81 -8.71 5.85
N SER A 106 -0.01 -8.70 4.81
CA SER A 106 -1.48 -8.67 4.89
C SER A 106 -2.10 -9.59 3.86
N ARG A 107 -3.37 -9.96 4.07
CA ARG A 107 -4.20 -10.71 3.11
C ARG A 107 -5.41 -9.90 2.68
N ALA A 108 -5.92 -10.17 1.49
CA ALA A 108 -7.16 -9.56 1.02
C ALA A 108 -8.33 -9.95 1.93
N PHE A 109 -9.24 -9.01 2.14
CA PHE A 109 -10.47 -9.23 2.87
C PHE A 109 -11.62 -9.52 1.90
N ILE A 110 -12.34 -10.61 2.12
CA ILE A 110 -13.61 -10.92 1.44
C ILE A 110 -14.71 -10.83 2.49
N PRO A 111 -15.78 -10.05 2.24
CA PRO A 111 -16.89 -9.95 3.17
C PRO A 111 -17.59 -11.31 3.36
N PRO A 112 -18.08 -11.64 4.54
CA PRO A 112 -18.78 -12.90 4.80
C PRO A 112 -20.23 -12.81 4.30
N ILE A 113 -20.41 -12.87 2.98
CA ILE A 113 -21.72 -12.88 2.32
C ILE A 113 -21.90 -14.20 1.54
N ASN A 114 -23.17 -14.53 1.25
CA ASN A 114 -23.49 -15.74 0.51
C ASN A 114 -22.84 -15.73 -0.89
N GLY A 115 -22.37 -16.88 -1.34
CA GLY A 115 -21.86 -17.08 -2.69
C GLY A 115 -20.40 -16.68 -2.92
N VAL A 116 -19.65 -16.15 -1.94
CA VAL A 116 -18.23 -15.81 -2.09
C VAL A 116 -17.33 -17.01 -2.34
N ASN A 117 -17.81 -18.24 -2.10
CA ASN A 117 -17.07 -19.47 -2.36
C ASN A 117 -17.36 -20.06 -3.75
N LEU A 118 -18.23 -19.46 -4.55
CA LEU A 118 -18.46 -19.88 -5.93
C LEU A 118 -17.21 -19.61 -6.77
N SER A 119 -16.96 -20.49 -7.79
CA SER A 119 -15.93 -20.22 -8.79
C SER A 119 -16.22 -18.91 -9.50
N GLY A 120 -15.20 -18.11 -9.81
CA GLY A 120 -15.35 -16.76 -10.36
C GLY A 120 -15.26 -15.64 -9.32
N ASN A 121 -15.05 -15.96 -8.02
CA ASN A 121 -14.70 -14.97 -7.01
C ASN A 121 -13.18 -14.90 -6.83
N PHE A 122 -12.59 -13.72 -6.96
CA PHE A 122 -11.15 -13.51 -6.86
C PHE A 122 -10.79 -12.31 -6.00
N VAL A 123 -9.52 -12.26 -5.62
CA VAL A 123 -8.84 -11.12 -5.00
C VAL A 123 -7.58 -10.80 -5.80
N ILE A 124 -6.99 -9.62 -5.59
CA ILE A 124 -5.70 -9.24 -6.18
C ILE A 124 -4.75 -8.91 -5.03
N LYS A 125 -3.88 -9.86 -4.68
CA LYS A 125 -2.87 -9.70 -3.63
C LYS A 125 -1.56 -10.38 -3.98
N SER A 126 -1.59 -11.46 -4.74
CA SER A 126 -0.43 -12.27 -5.11
C SER A 126 -0.38 -12.55 -6.61
N VAL A 127 0.80 -12.98 -7.10
CA VAL A 127 0.97 -13.45 -8.48
C VAL A 127 0.01 -14.61 -8.76
N SER A 128 -0.14 -15.55 -7.82
CA SER A 128 -1.06 -16.68 -7.97
C SER A 128 -2.54 -16.28 -8.06
N ASP A 129 -2.92 -15.15 -7.42
CA ASP A 129 -4.28 -14.63 -7.58
C ASP A 129 -4.51 -14.15 -9.01
N VAL A 130 -3.55 -13.41 -9.55
CA VAL A 130 -3.64 -12.89 -10.94
C VAL A 130 -3.54 -14.01 -11.97
N ASP A 131 -2.65 -15.01 -11.77
CA ASP A 131 -2.58 -16.19 -12.62
C ASP A 131 -3.97 -16.85 -12.75
N ARG A 132 -4.68 -17.05 -11.62
CA ARG A 132 -6.03 -17.62 -11.59
C ARG A 132 -7.09 -16.73 -12.28
N ILE A 133 -6.99 -15.41 -12.16
CA ILE A 133 -7.89 -14.47 -12.86
C ILE A 133 -7.69 -14.61 -14.37
N ILE A 134 -6.44 -14.66 -14.83
CA ILE A 134 -6.12 -14.77 -16.26
C ILE A 134 -6.56 -16.13 -16.82
N GLU A 135 -6.33 -17.21 -16.07
CA GLU A 135 -6.75 -18.57 -16.44
C GLU A 135 -8.28 -18.73 -16.47
N HIS A 136 -9.00 -17.94 -15.70
CA HIS A 136 -10.47 -17.94 -15.69
C HIS A 136 -11.08 -17.30 -16.94
N GLU A 137 -10.32 -16.50 -17.70
CA GLU A 137 -10.78 -15.79 -18.90
C GLU A 137 -12.04 -14.95 -18.66
N PRO A 138 -12.00 -13.97 -17.72
CA PRO A 138 -13.17 -13.19 -17.35
C PRO A 138 -13.74 -12.38 -18.52
N SER A 139 -15.06 -12.22 -18.58
CA SER A 139 -15.75 -11.47 -19.62
C SER A 139 -16.63 -10.34 -19.06
N GLN A 140 -17.50 -10.65 -18.08
CA GLN A 140 -18.35 -9.68 -17.43
C GLN A 140 -17.95 -9.58 -15.96
N VAL A 141 -17.17 -8.57 -15.64
CA VAL A 141 -16.51 -8.44 -14.32
C VAL A 141 -17.19 -7.39 -13.46
N VAL A 142 -17.42 -7.73 -12.20
CA VAL A 142 -17.77 -6.77 -11.16
C VAL A 142 -16.59 -6.63 -10.21
N VAL A 143 -16.01 -5.43 -10.15
CA VAL A 143 -15.00 -5.07 -9.15
C VAL A 143 -15.71 -4.41 -7.97
N VAL A 144 -15.52 -4.95 -6.78
CA VAL A 144 -16.17 -4.48 -5.54
C VAL A 144 -15.16 -3.73 -4.68
N GLY A 145 -15.40 -2.43 -4.51
CA GLY A 145 -14.53 -1.47 -3.83
C GLY A 145 -13.74 -0.60 -4.81
N SER A 146 -13.86 0.71 -4.69
CA SER A 146 -13.17 1.70 -5.54
C SER A 146 -11.97 2.35 -4.86
N GLY A 147 -11.25 1.61 -4.00
CA GLY A 147 -9.92 2.01 -3.54
C GLY A 147 -8.88 1.88 -4.66
N ASN A 148 -7.59 2.16 -4.37
CA ASN A 148 -6.50 2.09 -5.36
C ASN A 148 -6.55 0.82 -6.21
N ILE A 149 -6.43 -0.34 -5.54
CA ILE A 149 -6.42 -1.64 -6.24
C ILE A 149 -7.71 -1.88 -7.03
N GLY A 150 -8.85 -1.35 -6.56
CA GLY A 150 -10.14 -1.53 -7.26
C GLY A 150 -10.21 -0.73 -8.55
N VAL A 151 -9.70 0.50 -8.55
CA VAL A 151 -9.67 1.35 -9.74
C VAL A 151 -8.66 0.80 -10.77
N GLU A 152 -7.43 0.47 -10.33
CA GLU A 152 -6.42 -0.15 -11.18
C GLU A 152 -6.88 -1.51 -11.76
N ALA A 153 -7.55 -2.33 -10.95
CA ALA A 153 -8.11 -3.60 -11.41
C ALA A 153 -9.21 -3.41 -12.45
N ALA A 154 -10.08 -2.40 -12.25
CA ALA A 154 -11.15 -2.10 -13.19
C ALA A 154 -10.60 -1.62 -14.54
N GLU A 155 -9.61 -0.74 -14.53
CA GLU A 155 -8.87 -0.31 -15.71
C GLU A 155 -8.18 -1.49 -16.41
N ALA A 156 -7.39 -2.26 -15.68
CA ALA A 156 -6.63 -3.38 -16.25
C ALA A 156 -7.54 -4.44 -16.93
N LEU A 157 -8.70 -4.71 -16.33
CA LEU A 157 -9.67 -5.65 -16.89
C LEU A 157 -10.41 -5.07 -18.09
N GLU A 158 -10.70 -3.77 -18.10
CA GLU A 158 -11.27 -3.08 -19.25
C GLU A 158 -10.29 -3.08 -20.44
N ILE A 159 -9.02 -2.74 -20.21
CA ILE A 159 -7.95 -2.81 -21.22
C ILE A 159 -7.82 -4.25 -21.76
N ARG A 160 -8.00 -5.27 -20.93
CA ARG A 160 -8.01 -6.67 -21.35
C ARG A 160 -9.23 -7.04 -22.19
N GLY A 161 -10.22 -6.18 -22.32
CA GLY A 161 -11.44 -6.37 -23.13
C GLY A 161 -12.65 -6.88 -22.35
N CYS A 162 -12.60 -6.89 -21.03
CA CYS A 162 -13.74 -7.25 -20.19
C CYS A 162 -14.77 -6.12 -20.12
N LYS A 163 -16.05 -6.49 -19.96
CA LYS A 163 -17.10 -5.53 -19.58
C LYS A 163 -17.08 -5.33 -18.08
N VAL A 164 -16.63 -4.15 -17.61
CA VAL A 164 -16.38 -3.90 -16.20
C VAL A 164 -17.46 -3.04 -15.55
N THR A 165 -17.91 -3.47 -14.37
CA THR A 165 -18.72 -2.66 -13.43
C THR A 165 -17.92 -2.50 -12.13
N LEU A 166 -17.62 -1.26 -11.73
CA LEU A 166 -16.99 -0.91 -10.46
C LEU A 166 -18.05 -0.49 -9.47
N ILE A 167 -18.11 -1.14 -8.31
CA ILE A 167 -19.09 -0.85 -7.23
C ILE A 167 -18.36 -0.25 -6.04
N GLU A 168 -18.94 0.83 -5.50
CA GLU A 168 -18.48 1.48 -4.28
C GLU A 168 -19.61 1.62 -3.26
N LEU A 169 -19.34 1.26 -2.02
CA LEU A 169 -20.28 1.39 -0.91
C LEU A 169 -20.58 2.84 -0.56
N LEU A 170 -19.58 3.71 -0.66
CA LEU A 170 -19.68 5.13 -0.37
C LEU A 170 -20.07 5.94 -1.61
N GLY A 171 -20.41 7.21 -1.43
CA GLY A 171 -21.01 8.06 -2.47
C GLY A 171 -20.05 8.56 -3.56
N ARG A 172 -18.78 8.14 -3.58
CA ARG A 172 -17.79 8.58 -4.57
C ARG A 172 -16.64 7.61 -4.76
N VAL A 173 -15.95 7.70 -5.89
CA VAL A 173 -14.77 6.88 -6.21
C VAL A 173 -13.59 7.32 -5.33
N MET A 174 -12.79 6.37 -4.85
CA MET A 174 -11.63 6.57 -3.98
C MET A 174 -11.92 7.49 -2.78
N PRO A 175 -12.98 7.25 -2.01
CA PRO A 175 -13.53 8.21 -1.05
C PRO A 175 -12.58 8.52 0.12
N LYS A 176 -11.62 7.64 0.41
CA LYS A 176 -10.61 7.82 1.45
C LYS A 176 -9.36 8.56 0.98
N ALA A 177 -9.20 8.71 -0.33
CA ALA A 177 -8.03 9.32 -0.96
C ALA A 177 -8.32 10.72 -1.47
N PHE A 178 -9.50 10.92 -2.08
CA PHE A 178 -9.84 12.13 -2.80
C PHE A 178 -11.10 12.81 -2.24
N ASP A 179 -11.11 14.14 -2.34
CA ASP A 179 -12.30 14.95 -2.08
C ASP A 179 -13.36 14.77 -3.19
N ALA A 180 -14.49 15.46 -3.05
CA ALA A 180 -15.60 15.31 -3.98
C ALA A 180 -15.25 15.78 -5.42
N LYS A 181 -14.42 16.83 -5.57
CA LYS A 181 -14.04 17.36 -6.90
C LYS A 181 -13.08 16.43 -7.62
N ALA A 182 -12.02 15.99 -6.94
CA ALA A 182 -11.06 15.04 -7.49
C ALA A 182 -11.74 13.70 -7.82
N SER A 183 -12.60 13.19 -6.91
CA SER A 183 -13.39 11.97 -7.17
C SER A 183 -14.33 12.11 -8.36
N ALA A 184 -14.94 13.28 -8.58
CA ALA A 184 -15.82 13.52 -9.73
C ALA A 184 -15.05 13.53 -11.06
N LEU A 185 -13.81 14.04 -11.08
CA LEU A 185 -12.95 13.96 -12.26
C LEU A 185 -12.55 12.49 -12.54
N LEU A 186 -12.17 11.76 -11.51
CA LEU A 186 -11.82 10.35 -11.65
C LEU A 186 -13.02 9.51 -12.11
N TYR A 187 -14.22 9.77 -11.59
CA TYR A 187 -15.46 9.16 -12.07
C TYR A 187 -15.66 9.39 -13.58
N LYS A 188 -15.45 10.63 -14.06
CA LYS A 188 -15.52 10.95 -15.50
C LYS A 188 -14.47 10.19 -16.31
N ILE A 189 -13.24 10.11 -15.84
CA ILE A 189 -12.17 9.35 -16.52
C ILE A 189 -12.60 7.90 -16.69
N LEU A 190 -13.04 7.23 -15.62
CA LEU A 190 -13.47 5.84 -15.65
C LEU A 190 -14.66 5.62 -16.60
N THR A 191 -15.69 6.47 -16.50
CA THR A 191 -16.90 6.31 -17.32
C THR A 191 -16.68 6.61 -18.80
N ASN A 192 -15.78 7.55 -19.14
CA ASN A 192 -15.38 7.83 -20.51
C ASN A 192 -14.61 6.65 -21.14
N ASN A 193 -14.01 5.79 -20.33
CA ASN A 193 -13.31 4.56 -20.74
C ASN A 193 -14.15 3.30 -20.50
N ASN A 194 -15.46 3.39 -20.69
CA ASN A 194 -16.42 2.28 -20.69
C ASN A 194 -16.57 1.51 -19.35
N ILE A 195 -16.01 1.99 -18.25
CA ILE A 195 -16.23 1.40 -16.94
C ILE A 195 -17.56 1.91 -16.39
N ARG A 196 -18.48 1.01 -16.10
CA ARG A 196 -19.72 1.35 -15.40
C ARG A 196 -19.45 1.52 -13.91
N VAL A 197 -19.56 2.74 -13.39
CA VAL A 197 -19.32 3.04 -11.97
C VAL A 197 -20.65 3.19 -11.22
N LEU A 198 -20.78 2.45 -10.11
CA LEU A 198 -21.96 2.46 -9.23
C LEU A 198 -21.51 2.81 -7.81
N THR A 199 -21.91 3.98 -7.34
CA THR A 199 -21.64 4.45 -5.96
C THR A 199 -22.90 4.36 -5.09
N ASP A 200 -22.76 4.48 -3.76
CA ASP A 200 -23.81 4.26 -2.77
C ASP A 200 -24.51 2.90 -2.94
N GLU A 201 -23.72 1.87 -3.28
CA GLU A 201 -24.27 0.57 -3.61
C GLU A 201 -23.58 -0.55 -2.81
N LYS A 202 -24.37 -1.24 -1.98
CA LYS A 202 -23.92 -2.31 -1.09
C LYS A 202 -24.16 -3.67 -1.72
N VAL A 203 -23.11 -4.47 -1.83
CA VAL A 203 -23.21 -5.88 -2.23
C VAL A 203 -23.84 -6.69 -1.10
N LEU A 204 -24.80 -7.54 -1.43
CA LEU A 204 -25.53 -8.38 -0.50
C LEU A 204 -25.26 -9.86 -0.68
N GLU A 205 -25.13 -10.33 -1.93
CA GLU A 205 -25.00 -11.74 -2.27
C GLU A 205 -24.35 -11.92 -3.64
N VAL A 206 -23.65 -13.03 -3.83
CA VAL A 206 -23.22 -13.54 -5.15
C VAL A 206 -24.05 -14.79 -5.44
N LYS A 207 -24.70 -14.84 -6.59
CA LYS A 207 -25.54 -15.95 -7.01
C LYS A 207 -24.92 -16.76 -8.13
N GLY A 208 -25.29 -18.04 -8.17
CA GLY A 208 -24.92 -19.02 -9.17
C GLY A 208 -25.06 -20.44 -8.62
N LEU A 209 -24.95 -21.44 -9.49
CA LEU A 209 -25.00 -22.84 -9.06
C LEU A 209 -23.63 -23.38 -8.65
N LYS A 210 -22.64 -23.31 -9.55
CA LYS A 210 -21.26 -23.74 -9.32
C LYS A 210 -20.27 -22.59 -9.48
N GLN A 211 -20.62 -21.63 -10.28
CA GLN A 211 -19.83 -20.45 -10.60
C GLN A 211 -20.69 -19.20 -10.43
N VAL A 212 -20.06 -18.06 -10.44
CA VAL A 212 -20.72 -16.75 -10.42
C VAL A 212 -21.55 -16.56 -11.67
N GLU A 213 -22.81 -16.16 -11.50
CA GLU A 213 -23.74 -15.84 -12.60
C GLU A 213 -24.34 -14.44 -12.41
N GLU A 214 -24.45 -13.97 -11.16
CA GLU A 214 -25.06 -12.68 -10.85
C GLU A 214 -24.54 -12.17 -9.49
N LEU A 215 -24.33 -10.87 -9.39
CA LEU A 215 -24.08 -10.18 -8.13
C LEU A 215 -25.29 -9.35 -7.74
N VAL A 216 -25.75 -9.51 -6.52
CA VAL A 216 -26.94 -8.82 -5.96
C VAL A 216 -26.48 -7.68 -5.05
N THR A 217 -27.06 -6.51 -5.29
CA THR A 217 -26.85 -5.33 -4.46
C THR A 217 -28.15 -4.90 -3.78
N ASN A 218 -28.08 -3.88 -2.93
CA ASN A 218 -29.27 -3.28 -2.32
C ASN A 218 -30.15 -2.52 -3.32
N ARG A 219 -29.74 -2.37 -4.59
CA ARG A 219 -30.45 -1.60 -5.60
C ARG A 219 -30.80 -2.40 -6.86
N ARG A 220 -30.00 -3.43 -7.19
CA ARG A 220 -30.18 -4.18 -8.43
C ARG A 220 -29.45 -5.51 -8.43
N ASN A 221 -29.75 -6.30 -9.46
CA ASN A 221 -29.00 -7.47 -9.80
C ASN A 221 -28.10 -7.16 -11.02
N ILE A 222 -26.87 -7.67 -11.01
CA ILE A 222 -25.85 -7.43 -12.03
C ILE A 222 -25.35 -8.76 -12.55
N PRO A 223 -25.70 -9.16 -13.79
CA PRO A 223 -25.14 -10.35 -14.41
C PRO A 223 -23.62 -10.21 -14.54
N CYS A 224 -22.90 -11.24 -14.12
CA CYS A 224 -21.44 -11.30 -14.23
C CYS A 224 -20.97 -12.76 -14.12
N ASP A 225 -19.81 -13.04 -14.69
CA ASP A 225 -19.10 -14.32 -14.56
C ASP A 225 -17.96 -14.24 -13.52
N THR A 226 -17.57 -13.03 -13.15
CA THR A 226 -16.39 -12.77 -12.30
C THR A 226 -16.66 -11.64 -11.31
N VAL A 227 -16.26 -11.86 -10.05
CA VAL A 227 -16.24 -10.84 -9.00
C VAL A 227 -14.82 -10.69 -8.46
N ILE A 228 -14.30 -9.47 -8.48
CA ILE A 228 -13.00 -9.11 -7.89
C ILE A 228 -13.24 -8.32 -6.60
N TRP A 229 -12.77 -8.87 -5.48
CA TRP A 229 -12.92 -8.25 -4.16
C TRP A 229 -11.72 -7.38 -3.83
N THR A 230 -11.92 -6.05 -3.76
CA THR A 230 -10.91 -5.04 -3.43
C THR A 230 -11.35 -4.15 -2.26
N VAL A 231 -12.08 -4.73 -1.31
CA VAL A 231 -12.68 -4.03 -0.16
C VAL A 231 -11.73 -3.89 1.05
N GLY A 232 -10.44 -3.99 0.81
CA GLY A 232 -9.39 -3.81 1.79
C GLY A 232 -8.68 -5.10 2.17
N VAL A 233 -7.83 -5.01 3.21
CA VAL A 233 -6.97 -6.11 3.67
C VAL A 233 -7.10 -6.33 5.18
N ARG A 234 -6.58 -7.46 5.65
CA ARG A 234 -6.36 -7.77 7.07
C ARG A 234 -4.89 -8.11 7.29
N GLN A 235 -4.32 -7.59 8.36
CA GLN A 235 -2.95 -7.87 8.76
C GLN A 235 -2.80 -9.35 9.14
N ASN A 236 -1.69 -9.97 8.76
CA ASN A 236 -1.37 -11.35 9.12
C ASN A 236 -0.70 -11.36 10.50
N VAL A 237 -1.51 -11.35 11.55
CA VAL A 237 -1.05 -11.23 12.96
C VAL A 237 -1.23 -12.50 13.77
N GLU A 238 -1.88 -13.52 13.24
CA GLU A 238 -2.27 -14.73 13.98
C GLU A 238 -1.06 -15.45 14.59
N LEU A 239 0.06 -15.48 13.84
CA LEU A 239 1.31 -16.07 14.31
C LEU A 239 1.86 -15.30 15.51
N ALA A 240 1.94 -13.97 15.42
CA ALA A 240 2.40 -13.10 16.51
C ALA A 240 1.48 -13.21 17.74
N GLN A 241 0.16 -13.17 17.52
CA GLN A 241 -0.83 -13.27 18.58
C GLN A 241 -0.75 -14.59 19.36
N LYS A 242 -0.62 -15.72 18.66
CA LYS A 242 -0.46 -17.05 19.27
C LYS A 242 0.82 -17.16 20.10
N SER A 243 1.85 -16.39 19.74
CA SER A 243 3.15 -16.36 20.43
C SER A 243 3.23 -15.33 21.56
N GLY A 244 2.10 -14.72 21.95
CA GLY A 244 2.02 -13.73 23.04
C GLY A 244 2.61 -12.36 22.70
N ILE A 245 2.79 -12.05 21.40
CA ILE A 245 3.21 -10.73 20.93
C ILE A 245 1.98 -9.81 20.90
N SER A 246 2.11 -8.61 21.44
CA SER A 246 1.01 -7.66 21.57
C SER A 246 0.50 -7.17 20.20
N ILE A 247 -0.84 -7.18 20.04
CA ILE A 247 -1.52 -6.62 18.89
C ILE A 247 -2.08 -5.24 19.28
N GLY A 248 -1.97 -4.28 18.37
CA GLY A 248 -2.45 -2.92 18.55
C GLY A 248 -3.97 -2.80 18.35
N LYS A 249 -4.50 -1.61 18.61
CA LYS A 249 -5.95 -1.33 18.55
C LYS A 249 -6.52 -1.37 17.13
N LEU A 250 -5.67 -1.14 16.11
CA LEU A 250 -6.06 -1.17 14.70
C LEU A 250 -5.89 -2.57 14.08
N GLY A 251 -5.41 -3.55 14.87
CA GLY A 251 -5.28 -4.94 14.46
C GLY A 251 -3.92 -5.33 13.87
N GLY A 252 -2.93 -4.44 13.88
CA GLY A 252 -1.55 -4.75 13.51
C GLY A 252 -0.70 -5.20 14.70
N ILE A 253 0.45 -5.83 14.46
CA ILE A 253 1.45 -6.12 15.51
C ILE A 253 1.93 -4.77 16.07
N LYS A 254 1.80 -4.58 17.38
CA LYS A 254 2.24 -3.35 18.04
C LYS A 254 3.76 -3.28 18.08
N VAL A 255 4.32 -2.18 17.58
CA VAL A 255 5.76 -1.89 17.63
C VAL A 255 6.01 -0.49 18.19
N ASN A 256 7.23 -0.27 18.71
CA ASN A 256 7.71 1.07 19.07
C ASN A 256 8.41 1.74 17.86
N SER A 257 8.98 2.95 18.05
CA SER A 257 9.71 3.68 17.01
C SER A 257 10.94 2.93 16.47
N ARG A 258 11.44 1.92 17.16
CA ARG A 258 12.56 1.08 16.75
C ARG A 258 12.12 -0.22 16.07
N MET A 259 10.83 -0.37 15.77
CA MET A 259 10.24 -1.60 15.23
C MET A 259 10.35 -2.81 16.18
N GLU A 260 10.60 -2.59 17.47
CA GLU A 260 10.62 -3.64 18.49
C GLU A 260 9.20 -4.00 18.88
N THR A 261 8.93 -5.31 19.00
CA THR A 261 7.66 -5.83 19.51
C THR A 261 7.65 -5.89 21.05
N SER A 262 6.58 -6.44 21.63
CA SER A 262 6.51 -6.68 23.08
C SER A 262 7.42 -7.82 23.57
N GLN A 263 8.04 -8.56 22.67
CA GLN A 263 8.95 -9.67 22.98
C GLN A 263 10.39 -9.29 22.64
N GLN A 264 11.31 -9.61 23.54
CA GLN A 264 12.73 -9.33 23.36
C GLN A 264 13.28 -10.04 22.12
N ASP A 265 14.16 -9.35 21.38
CA ASP A 265 14.82 -9.86 20.17
C ASP A 265 13.87 -10.19 19.01
N ILE A 266 12.60 -9.74 19.08
CA ILE A 266 11.61 -9.87 18.03
C ILE A 266 11.17 -8.49 17.54
N TYR A 267 11.31 -8.27 16.25
CA TYR A 267 10.95 -7.05 15.54
C TYR A 267 9.83 -7.34 14.54
N ALA A 268 9.10 -6.32 14.10
CA ALA A 268 8.11 -6.48 13.05
C ALA A 268 8.09 -5.26 12.13
N CYS A 269 7.74 -5.46 10.85
CA CYS A 269 7.70 -4.39 9.83
C CYS A 269 6.77 -4.73 8.66
N GLY A 270 6.39 -3.71 7.89
CA GLY A 270 5.50 -3.82 6.73
C GLY A 270 4.02 -3.85 7.11
N ASP A 271 3.18 -4.37 6.22
CA ASP A 271 1.72 -4.32 6.35
C ASP A 271 1.19 -4.98 7.63
N CYS A 272 1.93 -5.88 8.26
CA CYS A 272 1.48 -6.61 9.46
C CYS A 272 1.51 -5.77 10.74
N ILE A 273 2.14 -4.60 10.74
CA ILE A 273 2.32 -3.80 11.95
C ILE A 273 1.33 -2.64 12.11
N GLU A 274 1.17 -2.21 13.35
CA GLU A 274 0.60 -0.93 13.73
C GLU A 274 1.74 -0.02 14.20
N SER A 275 2.05 1.01 13.41
CA SER A 275 3.11 1.98 13.65
C SER A 275 2.52 3.37 13.94
N ILE A 276 3.25 4.43 13.63
CA ILE A 276 2.86 5.81 13.90
C ILE A 276 2.62 6.55 12.59
N ASP A 277 1.55 7.32 12.52
CA ASP A 277 1.34 8.33 11.48
C ASP A 277 2.19 9.57 11.80
N LEU A 278 2.96 10.04 10.83
CA LEU A 278 3.90 11.16 10.97
C LEU A 278 3.18 12.47 11.30
N LEU A 279 2.00 12.70 10.74
CA LEU A 279 1.30 13.98 10.86
C LEU A 279 0.54 14.11 12.18
N THR A 280 0.00 13.00 12.68
CA THR A 280 -0.80 12.98 13.91
C THR A 280 -0.07 12.48 15.13
N GLY A 281 0.99 11.70 14.97
CA GLY A 281 1.62 10.95 16.04
C GLY A 281 0.75 9.82 16.62
N GLN A 282 -0.36 9.50 15.97
CA GLN A 282 -1.29 8.45 16.42
C GLN A 282 -0.96 7.10 15.76
N PRO A 283 -1.38 6.00 16.37
CA PRO A 283 -1.27 4.68 15.74
C PRO A 283 -1.91 4.65 14.36
N ALA A 284 -1.23 4.02 13.40
CA ALA A 284 -1.68 3.89 12.02
C ALA A 284 -1.26 2.55 11.39
N LEU A 285 -2.08 2.08 10.47
CA LEU A 285 -1.72 1.02 9.53
C LEU A 285 -1.19 1.67 8.25
N SER A 286 0.01 1.30 7.84
CA SER A 286 0.62 1.82 6.62
C SER A 286 0.86 0.68 5.64
N LEU A 287 0.05 0.63 4.58
CA LEU A 287 0.00 -0.46 3.60
C LEU A 287 0.72 -0.06 2.31
N LEU A 288 1.87 0.60 2.42
CA LEU A 288 2.60 1.18 1.31
C LEU A 288 4.02 0.59 1.20
N TRP A 289 4.41 0.23 -0.01
CA TRP A 289 5.72 -0.33 -0.33
C TRP A 289 6.90 0.49 0.22
N PRO A 290 6.98 1.83 0.03
CA PRO A 290 8.09 2.63 0.56
C PRO A 290 8.16 2.60 2.08
N ASN A 291 7.01 2.65 2.77
CA ASN A 291 6.95 2.62 4.23
C ASN A 291 7.37 1.24 4.76
N ALA A 292 6.91 0.14 4.12
CA ALA A 292 7.32 -1.22 4.46
C ALA A 292 8.85 -1.41 4.37
N LYS A 293 9.48 -0.91 3.31
CA LYS A 293 10.95 -0.94 3.15
C LYS A 293 11.66 -0.10 4.21
N ARG A 294 11.16 1.10 4.50
CA ARG A 294 11.77 1.98 5.52
C ARG A 294 11.66 1.38 6.92
N GLN A 295 10.50 0.83 7.29
CA GLN A 295 10.29 0.10 8.54
C GLN A 295 11.23 -1.10 8.67
N ALA A 296 11.40 -1.86 7.60
CA ALA A 296 12.31 -3.00 7.54
C ALA A 296 13.79 -2.61 7.74
N GLN A 297 14.22 -1.49 7.16
CA GLN A 297 15.57 -0.93 7.40
C GLN A 297 15.77 -0.58 8.87
N VAL A 298 14.78 0.07 9.48
CA VAL A 298 14.83 0.43 10.92
C VAL A 298 14.88 -0.83 11.79
N ALA A 299 14.03 -1.84 11.52
CA ALA A 299 14.04 -3.12 12.22
C ALA A 299 15.41 -3.81 12.11
N ALA A 300 15.96 -3.91 10.91
CA ALA A 300 17.24 -4.55 10.64
C ALA A 300 18.41 -3.84 11.34
N LEU A 301 18.45 -2.50 11.32
CA LEU A 301 19.50 -1.73 12.00
C LEU A 301 19.43 -1.92 13.52
N ASN A 302 18.24 -1.94 14.10
CA ASN A 302 18.09 -2.21 15.53
C ASN A 302 18.45 -3.67 15.88
N CYS A 303 18.12 -4.64 15.04
CA CYS A 303 18.62 -6.02 15.18
C CYS A 303 20.15 -6.10 15.22
N LEU A 304 20.83 -5.24 14.48
CA LEU A 304 22.30 -5.13 14.43
C LEU A 304 22.90 -4.30 15.58
N GLY A 305 22.08 -3.84 16.52
CA GLY A 305 22.53 -2.96 17.61
C GLY A 305 22.88 -1.54 17.15
N LYS A 306 22.37 -1.08 16.01
CA LYS A 306 22.51 0.29 15.49
C LYS A 306 21.23 1.07 15.76
N PRO A 307 21.14 1.84 16.87
CA PRO A 307 19.91 2.53 17.27
C PRO A 307 19.39 3.43 16.17
N THR A 308 18.19 3.16 15.70
CA THR A 308 17.53 3.90 14.61
C THR A 308 16.05 4.00 14.92
N GLU A 309 15.48 5.17 14.71
CA GLU A 309 14.06 5.40 14.92
C GLU A 309 13.32 5.59 13.59
N TYR A 310 12.08 5.12 13.57
CA TYR A 310 11.16 5.33 12.48
C TYR A 310 10.42 6.65 12.69
N GLU A 311 10.50 7.51 11.72
CA GLU A 311 9.91 8.83 11.73
C GLU A 311 8.38 8.87 11.69
N GLY A 312 7.76 7.78 11.28
CA GLY A 312 6.33 7.66 11.04
C GLY A 312 5.97 7.54 9.55
N SER A 313 4.75 7.10 9.28
CA SER A 313 4.21 6.92 7.93
C SER A 313 3.47 8.18 7.47
N VAL A 314 3.58 8.50 6.18
CA VAL A 314 2.66 9.41 5.49
C VAL A 314 1.87 8.58 4.50
N ASN A 315 0.56 8.78 4.44
CA ASN A 315 -0.25 8.16 3.40
C ASN A 315 0.05 8.83 2.06
N ILE A 316 0.40 8.03 1.06
CA ILE A 316 0.77 8.50 -0.29
C ILE A 316 0.12 7.56 -1.29
N ILE A 317 -0.66 8.12 -2.18
CA ILE A 317 -1.27 7.43 -3.31
C ILE A 317 -0.78 8.14 -4.56
N VAL A 318 -0.20 7.40 -5.47
CA VAL A 318 0.25 7.88 -6.78
C VAL A 318 -0.15 6.81 -7.77
N GLU A 319 -1.19 7.09 -8.54
CA GLU A 319 -1.75 6.17 -9.52
C GLU A 319 -1.83 6.87 -10.88
N GLU A 320 -1.55 6.16 -11.94
CA GLU A 320 -1.79 6.61 -13.31
C GLU A 320 -2.99 5.84 -13.85
N ILE A 321 -4.08 6.56 -14.12
CA ILE A 321 -5.35 5.98 -14.56
C ILE A 321 -5.67 6.56 -15.92
N TYR A 322 -5.65 5.72 -16.97
CA TYR A 322 -5.79 6.12 -18.39
C TYR A 322 -4.95 7.35 -18.72
N ASP A 323 -3.63 7.27 -18.56
CA ASP A 323 -2.66 8.36 -18.81
C ASP A 323 -2.87 9.62 -17.94
N THR A 324 -3.69 9.53 -16.90
CA THR A 324 -3.94 10.62 -15.97
C THR A 324 -3.35 10.35 -14.60
N LEU A 325 -2.34 11.13 -14.22
CA LEU A 325 -1.73 11.02 -12.91
C LEU A 325 -2.68 11.51 -11.81
N CYS A 326 -2.97 10.64 -10.85
CA CYS A 326 -3.82 10.88 -9.70
C CYS A 326 -2.99 10.76 -8.42
N VAL A 327 -2.88 11.83 -7.64
CA VAL A 327 -2.03 11.87 -6.45
C VAL A 327 -2.81 12.33 -5.23
N SER A 328 -2.60 11.61 -4.11
CA SER A 328 -3.09 12.03 -2.79
C SER A 328 -1.97 11.81 -1.76
N ILE A 329 -1.64 12.84 -0.98
CA ILE A 329 -0.61 12.80 0.05
C ILE A 329 -1.17 13.39 1.35
N GLY A 330 -0.97 12.69 2.46
CA GLY A 330 -1.37 13.16 3.78
C GLY A 330 -2.88 13.16 4.00
N PHE A 331 -3.42 14.27 4.51
CA PHE A 331 -4.82 14.34 4.93
C PHE A 331 -5.75 14.89 3.84
N THR A 332 -6.95 14.32 3.81
CA THR A 332 -8.11 14.95 3.19
C THR A 332 -8.76 15.91 4.19
N GLU A 333 -9.62 16.81 3.71
CA GLU A 333 -10.39 17.73 4.55
C GLU A 333 -11.22 16.99 5.63
N GLU A 334 -11.81 15.86 5.27
CA GLU A 334 -12.62 15.06 6.18
C GLU A 334 -11.83 14.52 7.38
N MET A 335 -10.54 14.21 7.17
CA MET A 335 -9.64 13.74 8.25
C MET A 335 -9.27 14.86 9.23
N LEU A 336 -9.53 16.12 8.89
CA LEU A 336 -9.24 17.29 9.70
C LEU A 336 -10.50 17.85 10.39
N SER A 337 -11.61 17.16 10.33
CA SER A 337 -12.85 17.57 10.99
C SER A 337 -12.62 17.96 12.46
N GLY A 338 -13.04 19.17 12.83
CA GLY A 338 -12.83 19.73 14.17
C GLY A 338 -11.47 20.40 14.41
N ARG A 339 -10.63 20.60 13.37
CA ARG A 339 -9.38 21.35 13.43
C ARG A 339 -9.44 22.57 12.50
N ASP A 340 -8.73 23.63 12.83
CA ASP A 340 -8.56 24.76 11.94
C ASP A 340 -7.65 24.38 10.78
N PHE A 341 -8.13 24.61 9.55
CA PHE A 341 -7.35 24.40 8.34
C PHE A 341 -7.75 25.40 7.25
N GLN A 342 -6.85 25.60 6.32
CA GLN A 342 -7.07 26.37 5.10
C GLN A 342 -6.95 25.45 3.89
N VAL A 343 -7.70 25.75 2.85
CA VAL A 343 -7.65 25.01 1.59
C VAL A 343 -7.32 25.99 0.47
N ILE A 344 -6.37 25.59 -0.35
CA ILE A 344 -6.09 26.21 -1.65
C ILE A 344 -6.42 25.18 -2.70
N GLU A 345 -7.26 25.53 -3.64
CA GLU A 345 -7.61 24.64 -4.74
C GLU A 345 -7.75 25.42 -6.05
N ASN A 346 -7.38 24.77 -7.13
CA ASN A 346 -7.58 25.27 -8.48
C ASN A 346 -7.75 24.08 -9.44
N GLY A 347 -8.40 24.32 -10.56
CA GLY A 347 -8.57 23.29 -11.58
C GLY A 347 -9.73 23.56 -12.52
N ASN A 348 -9.82 22.69 -13.51
CA ASN A 348 -10.86 22.67 -14.52
C ASN A 348 -11.22 21.21 -14.85
N GLU A 349 -11.80 20.93 -16.01
CA GLU A 349 -12.17 19.58 -16.43
C GLU A 349 -10.97 18.67 -16.79
N ARG A 350 -9.75 19.22 -16.93
CA ARG A 350 -8.54 18.49 -17.35
C ARG A 350 -7.54 18.27 -16.22
N PHE A 351 -7.51 19.20 -15.24
CA PHE A 351 -6.63 19.11 -14.10
C PHE A 351 -7.29 19.67 -12.85
N TYR A 352 -6.84 19.19 -11.70
CA TYR A 352 -7.27 19.69 -10.39
C TYR A 352 -6.14 19.52 -9.39
N TYR A 353 -6.00 20.46 -8.47
CA TYR A 353 -5.21 20.24 -7.26
C TYR A 353 -5.85 20.91 -6.06
N ARG A 354 -5.49 20.40 -4.91
CA ARG A 354 -5.90 20.88 -3.60
C ARG A 354 -4.76 20.75 -2.62
N ILE A 355 -4.50 21.83 -1.87
CA ILE A 355 -3.53 21.90 -0.77
C ILE A 355 -4.31 22.08 0.52
N VAL A 356 -4.03 21.25 1.50
CA VAL A 356 -4.60 21.39 2.85
C VAL A 356 -3.50 21.87 3.79
N ILE A 357 -3.78 22.98 4.48
CA ILE A 357 -2.85 23.65 5.38
C ILE A 357 -3.47 23.67 6.78
N SER A 358 -2.72 23.24 7.78
CA SER A 358 -3.11 23.32 9.18
C SER A 358 -1.92 23.78 10.03
N ASN A 359 -2.12 24.73 10.93
CA ASN A 359 -1.08 25.33 11.78
C ASN A 359 0.16 25.81 10.99
N GLY A 360 -0.06 26.40 9.79
CA GLY A 360 1.00 26.91 8.92
C GLY A 360 1.86 25.83 8.24
N LEU A 361 1.46 24.56 8.30
CA LEU A 361 2.11 23.43 7.65
C LEU A 361 1.22 22.87 6.55
N ILE A 362 1.83 22.43 5.45
CA ILE A 362 1.10 21.60 4.47
C ILE A 362 0.91 20.22 5.11
N VAL A 363 -0.34 19.79 5.22
CA VAL A 363 -0.71 18.49 5.80
C VAL A 363 -1.40 17.57 4.80
N GLY A 364 -1.82 18.10 3.64
CA GLY A 364 -2.45 17.32 2.58
C GLY A 364 -2.26 17.93 1.20
N TRP A 365 -2.18 17.05 0.21
CA TRP A 365 -2.16 17.37 -1.22
C TRP A 365 -3.01 16.38 -1.98
N GLN A 366 -3.79 16.88 -2.92
CA GLN A 366 -4.49 16.06 -3.90
C GLN A 366 -4.34 16.68 -5.28
N SER A 367 -4.10 15.86 -6.30
CA SER A 367 -4.08 16.32 -7.68
C SER A 367 -4.55 15.27 -8.66
N ILE A 368 -5.15 15.75 -9.76
CA ILE A 368 -5.53 14.96 -10.94
C ILE A 368 -4.91 15.67 -12.14
N GLY A 369 -4.17 14.93 -12.98
CA GLY A 369 -3.54 15.45 -14.20
C GLY A 369 -2.36 16.41 -13.97
N ILE A 370 -1.74 16.39 -12.79
CA ILE A 370 -0.58 17.23 -12.46
C ILE A 370 0.58 16.36 -11.99
N SER A 371 1.73 16.47 -12.65
CA SER A 371 2.96 15.76 -12.32
C SER A 371 4.00 16.60 -11.58
N ASN A 372 3.93 17.93 -11.73
CA ASN A 372 4.95 18.84 -11.20
C ASN A 372 4.73 19.14 -9.70
N GLY A 373 5.82 19.26 -8.95
CA GLY A 373 5.82 19.70 -7.55
C GLY A 373 5.49 18.61 -6.51
N ILE A 374 5.08 17.40 -6.90
CA ILE A 374 4.68 16.32 -5.99
C ILE A 374 5.79 15.97 -4.99
N GLY A 375 7.03 15.80 -5.48
CA GLY A 375 8.18 15.52 -4.63
C GLY A 375 8.49 16.63 -3.63
N THR A 376 8.32 17.89 -4.03
CA THR A 376 8.49 19.06 -3.16
C THR A 376 7.44 19.07 -2.07
N ILE A 377 6.16 18.87 -2.42
CA ILE A 377 5.07 18.79 -1.44
C ILE A 377 5.31 17.66 -0.44
N LEU A 378 5.69 16.50 -0.92
CA LEU A 378 6.00 15.35 -0.06
C LEU A 378 7.16 15.67 0.89
N ALA A 379 8.21 16.34 0.40
CA ALA A 379 9.32 16.78 1.24
C ALA A 379 8.87 17.77 2.32
N LEU A 380 8.09 18.79 1.95
CA LEU A 380 7.55 19.79 2.88
C LEU A 380 6.66 19.15 3.97
N ILE A 381 5.82 18.19 3.60
CA ILE A 381 5.00 17.43 4.54
C ILE A 381 5.89 16.63 5.49
N LYS A 382 6.86 15.86 4.96
CA LYS A 382 7.75 15.00 5.76
C LYS A 382 8.65 15.77 6.70
N THR A 383 9.21 16.89 6.25
CA THR A 383 10.08 17.74 7.06
C THR A 383 9.30 18.69 7.98
N ARG A 384 7.97 18.76 7.82
CA ARG A 384 7.10 19.69 8.56
C ARG A 384 7.58 21.15 8.43
N THR A 385 7.98 21.52 7.20
CA THR A 385 8.51 22.87 6.93
C THR A 385 7.37 23.88 6.94
N PRO A 386 7.46 24.95 7.75
CA PRO A 386 6.44 26.01 7.76
C PRO A 386 6.36 26.74 6.42
N ILE A 387 5.15 27.05 5.97
CA ILE A 387 4.91 27.80 4.71
C ILE A 387 5.64 29.16 4.73
N ALA A 388 5.72 29.81 5.88
CA ALA A 388 6.46 31.06 6.03
C ALA A 388 7.95 30.94 5.67
N GLU A 389 8.58 29.80 5.96
CA GLU A 389 9.97 29.52 5.56
C GLU A 389 10.09 29.30 4.04
N VAL A 390 9.14 28.57 3.44
CA VAL A 390 9.08 28.34 2.00
C VAL A 390 8.96 29.69 1.27
N LYS A 391 8.07 30.58 1.73
CA LYS A 391 7.93 31.95 1.20
C LYS A 391 9.23 32.75 1.30
N ARG A 392 9.89 32.74 2.46
CA ARG A 392 11.15 33.44 2.69
C ARG A 392 12.25 32.97 1.73
N VAL A 393 12.36 31.68 1.49
CA VAL A 393 13.36 31.11 0.58
C VAL A 393 13.06 31.56 -0.87
N TRP A 394 11.80 31.54 -1.28
CA TRP A 394 11.41 31.88 -2.65
C TRP A 394 11.41 33.39 -2.94
N GLN A 395 11.19 34.23 -1.96
CA GLN A 395 11.29 35.70 -2.09
C GLN A 395 12.73 36.20 -2.14
N ASN A 396 13.71 35.36 -1.74
CA ASN A 396 15.12 35.72 -1.74
C ASN A 396 15.83 35.06 -2.95
N SER A 397 16.08 35.87 -4.00
CA SER A 397 16.69 35.40 -5.25
C SER A 397 18.05 34.71 -5.05
N ASP A 398 18.86 35.14 -4.08
CA ASP A 398 20.16 34.54 -3.78
C ASP A 398 20.05 33.16 -3.12
N LEU A 399 18.94 32.88 -2.41
CA LEU A 399 18.64 31.58 -1.85
C LEU A 399 18.05 30.63 -2.91
N VAL A 400 17.21 31.11 -3.81
CA VAL A 400 16.64 30.32 -4.92
C VAL A 400 17.75 29.77 -5.82
N ALA A 401 18.79 30.52 -6.08
CA ALA A 401 19.95 30.05 -6.86
C ALA A 401 20.74 28.90 -6.19
N LYS A 402 20.60 28.71 -4.87
CA LYS A 402 21.26 27.66 -4.09
C LYS A 402 20.35 26.46 -3.77
N VAL A 403 19.06 26.59 -4.08
CA VAL A 403 18.08 25.51 -3.86
C VAL A 403 18.20 24.49 -5.00
N PRO A 404 18.25 23.19 -4.71
CA PRO A 404 18.28 22.17 -5.75
C PRO A 404 17.14 22.36 -6.76
N TRP A 405 17.44 22.14 -8.05
CA TRP A 405 16.52 22.40 -9.18
C TRP A 405 15.13 21.75 -9.01
N TYR A 406 15.03 20.61 -8.33
CA TYR A 406 13.74 19.95 -8.06
C TYR A 406 12.86 20.69 -7.05
N LEU A 407 13.43 21.63 -6.27
CA LEU A 407 12.67 22.55 -5.41
C LEU A 407 12.27 23.82 -6.17
N THR A 408 13.00 24.17 -7.25
CA THR A 408 12.70 25.34 -8.10
C THR A 408 11.80 24.99 -9.28
N ALA A 409 11.63 23.72 -9.64
CA ALA A 409 10.66 23.26 -10.65
C ALA A 409 9.18 23.57 -10.29
N GLY A 410 8.95 24.08 -9.08
CA GLY A 410 7.65 24.51 -8.59
C GLY A 410 7.30 25.99 -8.85
N ASN A 411 7.58 26.55 -10.05
CA ASN A 411 7.01 27.85 -10.44
C ASN A 411 5.48 27.89 -10.29
N PHE A 412 4.85 26.74 -10.35
CA PHE A 412 3.44 26.52 -10.08
C PHE A 412 3.07 26.80 -8.61
N LEU A 413 3.85 26.32 -7.63
CA LEU A 413 3.61 26.58 -6.22
C LEU A 413 3.90 28.02 -5.82
N PHE A 414 4.80 28.72 -6.54
CA PHE A 414 5.17 30.11 -6.26
C PHE A 414 3.99 31.07 -6.39
N HIS A 415 3.17 30.92 -7.43
CA HIS A 415 2.00 31.76 -7.63
C HIS A 415 0.93 31.55 -6.55
N GLU A 416 0.75 30.33 -6.09
CA GLU A 416 -0.28 29.98 -5.11
C GLU A 416 0.09 30.43 -3.69
N PHE A 417 1.36 30.31 -3.30
CA PHE A 417 1.82 30.77 -1.99
C PHE A 417 2.01 32.28 -1.89
N SER A 418 2.04 33.01 -2.99
CA SER A 418 2.12 34.48 -2.99
C SER A 418 0.79 35.15 -2.63
N SER A 419 -0.32 34.39 -2.72
CA SER A 419 -1.68 34.90 -2.45
C SER A 419 -2.17 34.59 -1.02
N ILE A 420 -1.40 33.86 -0.20
CA ILE A 420 -1.65 33.60 1.22
C ILE A 420 -0.81 34.57 2.06
#